data_10b8d7d9b9ed5eaed4251dcbe45878d1
#
_entry.id   10b8d7d9b9ed5eaed4251dcbe45878d1
#
_cell.length_a   1.000
_cell.length_b   1.000
_cell.length_c   1.000
_cell.angle_alpha   90.00
_cell.angle_beta   90.00
_cell.angle_gamma   90.00
#
_symmetry.space_group_name_H-M   'P 1'
#
loop_
_entity.id
_entity.type
_entity.pdbx_description
1 polymer ?
#
loop_
_entity_poly.entity_id
_entity_poly.type
_entity_poly.pdbx_seq_one_letter_code
_entity_poly.pdbx_strand_id
1 'polypeptide(L)'
;MGYAEKRGDYWRGRFKLASGKYGTVVDSTGVTVRFRTKREAEQAANDAEARVRAGARRDPSAGRMTFGDYVSRWYAAQDLAASTMQNYRRHIEEHLLPVFEHRAVADIVASDVAAWEKQERAAGYADSSVKTWRGTLHLVLADAVEEGLRDSNPAARRRGRGKRAGRSRNRGPEKVVTTGLGVLLVAERAALLSGRDDEFVAIVLKGFTGMRWGEVVGLEASFVRPAAVRVEWQLYELDTGVLHRCPPKDDSRRTVDAPQWLTKLLADHLARTSPKPCSCHDRTYVFRGHGVANGVAGRTGAKLVDVARRAGVATGTVSAVLNRSASVSEATRVKVERAAADLGYARGGSVGEPAAHWRRNGFSTWLFQPAVTGWYPRKAPQNARPVPVLAEPWPGVPVRGGTPRREPTSAGCRSPRA
;
A
#
# COMPACT_ATOMS: atom_id res chain seq x y z
N MET A 1 -42.89 -0.49 28.36
CA MET A 1 -43.68 0.30 27.42
C MET A 1 -43.35 1.77 27.57
N GLY A 2 -43.11 2.43 26.45
CA GLY A 2 -42.95 3.88 26.41
C GLY A 2 -44.24 4.55 26.82
N TYR A 3 -44.15 5.77 27.39
CA TYR A 3 -45.32 6.52 27.82
C TYR A 3 -45.14 8.01 27.51
N ALA A 4 -46.27 8.75 27.44
CA ALA A 4 -46.26 10.17 27.26
C ALA A 4 -46.32 10.89 28.61
N GLU A 5 -45.49 11.90 28.80
CA GLU A 5 -45.46 12.77 29.95
C GLU A 5 -45.86 14.19 29.53
N LYS A 6 -46.89 14.78 30.20
CA LYS A 6 -47.33 16.15 29.93
C LYS A 6 -46.41 17.16 30.61
N ARG A 7 -45.99 18.19 29.88
CA ARG A 7 -45.17 19.31 30.36
C ARG A 7 -45.72 20.62 29.85
N GLY A 8 -46.48 21.28 30.69
CA GLY A 8 -47.17 22.51 30.28
C GLY A 8 -48.09 22.29 29.07
N ASP A 9 -47.75 22.95 27.96
CA ASP A 9 -48.56 22.95 26.74
C ASP A 9 -48.19 21.84 25.75
N TYR A 10 -47.23 20.98 26.06
CA TYR A 10 -46.80 19.94 25.15
C TYR A 10 -46.61 18.57 25.86
N TRP A 11 -46.53 17.51 25.04
CA TRP A 11 -46.24 16.16 25.47
C TRP A 11 -44.82 15.80 25.08
N ARG A 12 -44.13 15.00 25.94
CA ARG A 12 -42.84 14.35 25.60
C ARG A 12 -42.96 12.84 25.74
N GLY A 13 -42.29 12.10 24.83
CA GLY A 13 -42.23 10.66 24.88
C GLY A 13 -41.12 10.20 25.85
N ARG A 14 -41.46 9.28 26.75
CA ARG A 14 -40.51 8.65 27.70
C ARG A 14 -40.47 7.15 27.44
N PHE A 15 -39.29 6.58 27.35
CA PHE A 15 -39.08 5.15 27.11
C PHE A 15 -37.99 4.58 27.99
N LYS A 16 -38.02 3.24 28.22
CA LYS A 16 -37.08 2.54 29.10
C LYS A 16 -35.80 2.20 28.32
N LEU A 17 -34.65 2.61 28.82
CA LEU A 17 -33.33 2.27 28.31
C LEU A 17 -32.91 0.86 28.76
N ALA A 18 -31.96 0.23 28.09
CA ALA A 18 -31.39 -1.06 28.48
C ALA A 18 -30.79 -1.04 29.91
N SER A 19 -30.34 0.13 30.39
CA SER A 19 -29.84 0.36 31.73
C SER A 19 -30.95 0.39 32.81
N GLY A 20 -32.22 0.25 32.44
CA GLY A 20 -33.36 0.34 33.34
C GLY A 20 -33.82 1.80 33.62
N LYS A 21 -33.05 2.81 33.26
CA LYS A 21 -33.41 4.23 33.37
C LYS A 21 -34.39 4.67 32.27
N TYR A 22 -35.09 5.76 32.48
CA TYR A 22 -35.98 6.34 31.46
C TYR A 22 -35.29 7.43 30.65
N GLY A 23 -35.25 7.23 29.33
CA GLY A 23 -34.84 8.22 28.34
C GLY A 23 -36.03 9.08 27.88
N THR A 24 -35.76 10.18 27.17
CA THR A 24 -36.73 11.05 26.52
C THR A 24 -36.50 11.00 25.03
N VAL A 25 -37.56 11.02 24.22
CA VAL A 25 -37.43 11.10 22.76
C VAL A 25 -36.82 12.45 22.39
N VAL A 26 -35.71 12.38 21.66
CA VAL A 26 -34.94 13.55 21.17
C VAL A 26 -34.88 13.51 19.64
N ASP A 27 -34.69 14.66 19.02
CA ASP A 27 -34.41 14.76 17.58
C ASP A 27 -32.95 14.42 17.24
N SER A 28 -32.59 14.55 15.97
CA SER A 28 -31.23 14.30 15.49
C SER A 28 -30.17 15.24 16.07
N THR A 29 -30.60 16.35 16.69
CA THR A 29 -29.72 17.33 17.35
C THR A 29 -29.61 17.10 18.86
N GLY A 30 -30.33 16.08 19.39
CA GLY A 30 -30.37 15.76 20.83
C GLY A 30 -31.30 16.65 21.62
N VAL A 31 -32.13 17.45 20.97
CA VAL A 31 -33.16 18.30 21.63
C VAL A 31 -34.44 17.49 21.84
N THR A 32 -35.05 17.65 23.05
CA THR A 32 -36.30 16.97 23.37
C THR A 32 -37.39 17.32 22.36
N VAL A 33 -37.97 16.31 21.70
CA VAL A 33 -39.07 16.49 20.77
C VAL A 33 -40.33 16.82 21.56
N ARG A 34 -41.03 17.91 21.18
CA ARG A 34 -42.29 18.35 21.73
C ARG A 34 -43.44 17.93 20.84
N PHE A 35 -44.34 17.11 21.38
CA PHE A 35 -45.52 16.62 20.66
C PHE A 35 -46.74 17.41 21.06
N ARG A 36 -47.66 17.63 20.10
CA ARG A 36 -48.92 18.33 20.36
C ARG A 36 -49.95 17.41 21.04
N THR A 37 -49.91 16.12 20.74
CA THR A 37 -50.85 15.15 21.26
C THR A 37 -50.17 14.06 22.11
N LYS A 38 -50.93 13.55 23.08
CA LYS A 38 -50.52 12.42 23.91
C LYS A 38 -50.18 11.19 23.05
N ARG A 39 -51.00 10.90 22.04
CA ARG A 39 -50.87 9.75 21.15
C ARG A 39 -49.56 9.77 20.35
N GLU A 40 -49.20 10.91 19.80
CA GLU A 40 -47.93 11.07 19.07
C GLU A 40 -46.72 10.81 19.98
N ALA A 41 -46.76 11.35 21.22
CA ALA A 41 -45.69 11.16 22.17
C ALA A 41 -45.56 9.69 22.62
N GLU A 42 -46.69 8.99 22.82
CA GLU A 42 -46.69 7.54 23.15
C GLU A 42 -46.20 6.70 22.00
N GLN A 43 -46.61 7.00 20.78
CA GLN A 43 -46.14 6.28 19.59
C GLN A 43 -44.64 6.45 19.42
N ALA A 44 -44.14 7.67 19.49
CA ALA A 44 -42.69 7.96 19.40
C ALA A 44 -41.90 7.30 20.55
N ALA A 45 -42.46 7.25 21.76
CA ALA A 45 -41.84 6.55 22.89
C ALA A 45 -41.78 5.03 22.70
N ASN A 46 -42.85 4.42 22.18
CA ASN A 46 -42.91 3.00 21.88
C ASN A 46 -41.94 2.63 20.75
N ASP A 47 -41.84 3.43 19.70
CA ASP A 47 -40.89 3.24 18.60
C ASP A 47 -39.43 3.36 19.09
N ALA A 48 -39.18 4.30 20.00
CA ALA A 48 -37.86 4.44 20.62
C ALA A 48 -37.52 3.24 21.51
N GLU A 49 -38.51 2.75 22.29
CA GLU A 49 -38.31 1.56 23.15
C GLU A 49 -38.17 0.28 22.31
N ALA A 50 -38.87 0.14 21.20
CA ALA A 50 -38.75 -0.96 20.25
C ALA A 50 -37.33 -0.99 19.65
N ARG A 51 -36.79 0.17 19.28
CA ARG A 51 -35.39 0.30 18.81
C ARG A 51 -34.37 -0.11 19.88
N VAL A 52 -34.58 0.28 21.14
CA VAL A 52 -33.72 -0.13 22.25
C VAL A 52 -33.79 -1.65 22.48
N ARG A 53 -34.98 -2.26 22.40
CA ARG A 53 -35.16 -3.71 22.52
C ARG A 53 -34.53 -4.48 21.35
N ALA A 54 -34.57 -3.90 20.15
CA ALA A 54 -33.92 -4.47 18.95
C ALA A 54 -32.38 -4.39 18.99
N GLY A 55 -31.79 -3.98 20.12
CA GLY A 55 -30.34 -3.90 20.29
C GLY A 55 -29.73 -2.62 19.72
N ALA A 56 -30.53 -1.66 19.24
CA ALA A 56 -30.07 -0.34 18.88
C ALA A 56 -29.69 0.47 20.14
N ARG A 57 -28.53 0.16 20.71
CA ARG A 57 -27.93 0.95 21.78
C ARG A 57 -27.50 2.31 21.20
N ARG A 58 -28.37 3.28 21.23
CA ARG A 58 -27.96 4.67 20.96
C ARG A 58 -27.90 5.47 22.24
N ASP A 59 -26.70 5.87 22.60
CA ASP A 59 -26.48 7.12 23.31
C ASP A 59 -26.55 8.23 22.23
N PRO A 60 -27.53 9.14 22.29
CA PRO A 60 -27.66 10.22 21.31
C PRO A 60 -26.42 11.13 21.25
N SER A 61 -25.57 11.09 22.27
CA SER A 61 -24.32 11.86 22.33
C SER A 61 -23.17 11.11 21.64
N ALA A 62 -23.21 9.79 21.58
CA ALA A 62 -22.10 8.96 21.07
C ALA A 62 -21.88 9.16 19.56
N GLY A 63 -22.94 9.43 18.79
CA GLY A 63 -22.85 9.68 17.36
C GLY A 63 -22.26 11.05 16.97
N ARG A 64 -22.05 11.94 17.94
CA ARG A 64 -21.42 13.26 17.72
C ARG A 64 -19.88 13.19 17.68
N MET A 65 -19.29 12.05 18.05
CA MET A 65 -17.85 11.83 17.92
C MET A 65 -17.43 12.07 16.47
N THR A 66 -16.34 12.81 16.26
CA THR A 66 -15.82 13.04 14.89
C THR A 66 -15.30 11.74 14.29
N PHE A 67 -15.30 11.66 12.97
CA PHE A 67 -14.71 10.51 12.28
C PHE A 67 -13.22 10.37 12.61
N GLY A 68 -12.49 11.48 12.74
CA GLY A 68 -11.07 11.48 13.10
C GLY A 68 -10.82 10.85 14.46
N ASP A 69 -11.59 11.24 15.50
CA ASP A 69 -11.47 10.66 16.85
C ASP A 69 -11.87 9.18 16.84
N TYR A 70 -12.94 8.85 16.14
CA TYR A 70 -13.41 7.47 16.06
C TYR A 70 -12.41 6.56 15.36
N VAL A 71 -11.92 6.95 14.17
CA VAL A 71 -11.03 6.11 13.38
C VAL A 71 -9.66 5.93 14.05
N SER A 72 -9.20 6.92 14.81
CA SER A 72 -7.98 6.82 15.60
C SER A 72 -8.11 5.76 16.69
N ARG A 73 -9.23 5.76 17.43
CA ARG A 73 -9.57 4.74 18.43
C ARG A 73 -9.76 3.37 17.78
N TRP A 74 -10.48 3.32 16.68
CA TRP A 74 -10.72 2.10 15.92
C TRP A 74 -9.41 1.48 15.44
N TYR A 75 -8.50 2.27 14.87
CA TYR A 75 -7.20 1.81 14.39
C TYR A 75 -6.32 1.27 15.53
N ALA A 76 -6.29 1.95 16.68
CA ALA A 76 -5.54 1.52 17.85
C ALA A 76 -6.04 0.19 18.46
N ALA A 77 -7.32 -0.12 18.27
CA ALA A 77 -7.93 -1.36 18.75
C ALA A 77 -7.69 -2.58 17.81
N GLN A 78 -7.14 -2.35 16.61
CA GLN A 78 -6.91 -3.45 15.66
C GLN A 78 -5.63 -4.22 16.02
N ASP A 79 -5.72 -5.55 16.05
CA ASP A 79 -4.58 -6.47 16.17
C ASP A 79 -4.47 -7.33 14.90
N LEU A 80 -3.88 -6.74 13.87
CA LEU A 80 -3.76 -7.35 12.55
C LEU A 80 -2.30 -7.39 12.11
N ALA A 81 -2.03 -8.14 11.03
CA ALA A 81 -0.69 -8.20 10.45
C ALA A 81 -0.14 -6.80 10.14
N ALA A 82 1.14 -6.56 10.43
CA ALA A 82 1.80 -5.26 10.25
C ALA A 82 1.58 -4.63 8.86
N SER A 83 1.55 -5.47 7.81
CA SER A 83 1.25 -5.03 6.44
C SER A 83 -0.18 -4.55 6.25
N THR A 84 -1.14 -5.15 6.95
CA THR A 84 -2.55 -4.73 6.92
C THR A 84 -2.72 -3.43 7.68
N MET A 85 -2.13 -3.33 8.87
CA MET A 85 -2.13 -2.11 9.68
C MET A 85 -1.54 -0.92 8.92
N GLN A 86 -0.40 -1.13 8.26
CA GLN A 86 0.22 -0.11 7.42
C GLN A 86 -0.70 0.36 6.26
N ASN A 87 -1.38 -0.58 5.60
CA ASN A 87 -2.31 -0.23 4.53
C ASN A 87 -3.52 0.54 5.07
N TYR A 88 -4.08 0.13 6.21
CA TYR A 88 -5.18 0.85 6.84
C TYR A 88 -4.77 2.26 7.23
N ARG A 89 -3.60 2.42 7.86
CA ARG A 89 -3.07 3.75 8.21
C ARG A 89 -3.00 4.65 6.97
N ARG A 90 -2.39 4.19 5.89
CA ARG A 90 -2.28 4.96 4.65
C ARG A 90 -3.63 5.30 4.04
N HIS A 91 -4.56 4.35 3.99
CA HIS A 91 -5.92 4.61 3.49
C HIS A 91 -6.63 5.69 4.32
N ILE A 92 -6.48 5.62 5.66
CA ILE A 92 -7.09 6.56 6.58
C ILE A 92 -6.45 7.96 6.44
N GLU A 93 -5.13 8.05 6.58
CA GLU A 93 -4.40 9.31 6.61
C GLU A 93 -4.43 10.04 5.26
N GLU A 94 -4.24 9.31 4.15
CA GLU A 94 -4.10 9.92 2.82
C GLU A 94 -5.44 10.15 2.11
N HIS A 95 -6.49 9.37 2.40
CA HIS A 95 -7.71 9.37 1.62
C HIS A 95 -9.00 9.60 2.41
N LEU A 96 -9.07 9.20 3.67
CA LEU A 96 -10.30 9.32 4.45
C LEU A 96 -10.33 10.56 5.35
N LEU A 97 -9.28 10.79 6.13
CA LEU A 97 -9.20 11.95 7.01
C LEU A 97 -9.31 13.29 6.27
N PRO A 98 -8.68 13.51 5.11
CA PRO A 98 -8.80 14.80 4.41
C PRO A 98 -10.24 15.22 4.10
N VAL A 99 -11.21 14.28 4.09
CA VAL A 99 -12.61 14.54 3.75
C VAL A 99 -13.57 14.37 4.92
N PHE A 100 -13.29 13.41 5.80
CA PHE A 100 -14.25 13.00 6.84
C PHE A 100 -13.82 13.37 8.26
N GLU A 101 -12.59 13.82 8.50
CA GLU A 101 -12.01 14.00 9.83
C GLU A 101 -12.93 14.72 10.82
N HIS A 102 -13.46 15.89 10.40
CA HIS A 102 -14.26 16.76 11.27
C HIS A 102 -15.78 16.47 11.22
N ARG A 103 -16.20 15.47 10.45
CA ARG A 103 -17.61 15.08 10.39
C ARG A 103 -17.97 14.16 11.54
N ALA A 104 -19.13 14.36 12.12
CA ALA A 104 -19.67 13.40 13.08
C ALA A 104 -19.90 12.05 12.39
N VAL A 105 -19.52 10.96 13.06
CA VAL A 105 -19.67 9.60 12.51
C VAL A 105 -21.12 9.32 12.09
N ALA A 106 -22.10 9.83 12.84
CA ALA A 106 -23.53 9.66 12.53
C ALA A 106 -23.96 10.41 11.28
N ASP A 107 -23.31 11.54 10.94
CA ASP A 107 -23.76 12.47 9.88
C ASP A 107 -23.18 12.14 8.50
N ILE A 108 -22.25 11.19 8.41
CA ILE A 108 -21.72 10.73 7.13
C ILE A 108 -22.83 9.97 6.39
N VAL A 109 -23.26 10.50 5.23
CA VAL A 109 -24.32 9.90 4.41
C VAL A 109 -23.77 9.32 3.09
N ALA A 110 -24.59 8.52 2.42
CA ALA A 110 -24.18 7.84 1.19
C ALA A 110 -23.83 8.78 0.02
N SER A 111 -24.37 10.02 0.02
CA SER A 111 -23.99 11.06 -0.93
C SER A 111 -22.56 11.55 -0.71
N ASP A 112 -22.12 11.66 0.55
CA ASP A 112 -20.76 12.09 0.88
C ASP A 112 -19.74 11.05 0.41
N VAL A 113 -20.01 9.76 0.67
CA VAL A 113 -19.18 8.66 0.18
C VAL A 113 -19.11 8.67 -1.35
N ALA A 114 -20.21 8.93 -2.04
CA ALA A 114 -20.24 9.00 -3.49
C ALA A 114 -19.50 10.23 -4.04
N ALA A 115 -19.59 11.38 -3.36
CA ALA A 115 -18.85 12.60 -3.71
C ALA A 115 -17.35 12.41 -3.53
N TRP A 116 -16.93 11.84 -2.40
CA TRP A 116 -15.54 11.48 -2.15
C TRP A 116 -14.99 10.51 -3.20
N GLU A 117 -15.69 9.41 -3.51
CA GLU A 117 -15.27 8.51 -4.57
C GLU A 117 -15.09 9.20 -5.93
N LYS A 118 -15.96 10.18 -6.25
CA LYS A 118 -15.87 10.97 -7.48
C LYS A 118 -14.64 11.87 -7.45
N GLN A 119 -14.34 12.50 -6.32
CA GLN A 119 -13.17 13.36 -6.13
C GLN A 119 -11.88 12.56 -6.29
N GLU A 120 -11.76 11.38 -5.67
CA GLU A 120 -10.57 10.53 -5.79
C GLU A 120 -10.32 10.09 -7.25
N ARG A 121 -11.40 9.78 -7.99
CA ARG A 121 -11.26 9.48 -9.43
C ARG A 121 -10.87 10.70 -10.25
N ALA A 122 -11.38 11.87 -9.92
CA ALA A 122 -11.01 13.11 -10.59
C ALA A 122 -9.55 13.48 -10.35
N ALA A 123 -8.98 13.12 -9.18
CA ALA A 123 -7.57 13.24 -8.86
C ALA A 123 -6.67 12.24 -9.64
N GLY A 124 -7.26 11.36 -10.46
CA GLY A 124 -6.53 10.44 -11.32
C GLY A 124 -6.27 9.05 -10.73
N TYR A 125 -6.82 8.73 -9.57
CA TYR A 125 -6.63 7.41 -8.96
C TYR A 125 -7.45 6.33 -9.67
N ALA A 126 -6.90 5.12 -9.74
CA ALA A 126 -7.54 3.99 -10.37
C ALA A 126 -8.81 3.55 -9.61
N ASP A 127 -9.85 3.13 -10.34
CA ASP A 127 -11.10 2.61 -9.76
C ASP A 127 -10.87 1.48 -8.72
N SER A 128 -9.87 0.64 -8.93
CA SER A 128 -9.49 -0.43 -8.00
C SER A 128 -8.98 0.10 -6.67
N SER A 129 -8.17 1.17 -6.70
CA SER A 129 -7.64 1.82 -5.52
C SER A 129 -8.77 2.47 -4.70
N VAL A 130 -9.61 3.27 -5.36
CA VAL A 130 -10.77 3.90 -4.73
C VAL A 130 -11.72 2.88 -4.10
N LYS A 131 -11.93 1.73 -4.76
CA LYS A 131 -12.71 0.61 -4.18
C LYS A 131 -12.07 0.01 -2.94
N THR A 132 -10.75 -0.08 -2.91
CA THR A 132 -10.01 -0.59 -1.75
C THR A 132 -10.15 0.34 -0.57
N TRP A 133 -9.97 1.65 -0.77
CA TRP A 133 -10.13 2.66 0.28
C TRP A 133 -11.56 2.74 0.80
N ARG A 134 -12.55 2.63 -0.10
CA ARG A 134 -13.95 2.48 0.31
C ARG A 134 -14.18 1.21 1.12
N GLY A 135 -13.46 0.13 0.84
CA GLY A 135 -13.49 -1.09 1.66
C GLY A 135 -13.04 -0.82 3.09
N THR A 136 -11.98 -0.04 3.28
CA THR A 136 -11.53 0.39 4.62
C THR A 136 -12.57 1.28 5.30
N LEU A 137 -13.11 2.28 4.60
CA LEU A 137 -14.21 3.11 5.14
C LEU A 137 -15.43 2.27 5.54
N HIS A 138 -15.75 1.26 4.73
CA HIS A 138 -16.85 0.34 5.03
C HIS A 138 -16.61 -0.45 6.31
N LEU A 139 -15.40 -0.96 6.55
CA LEU A 139 -15.07 -1.67 7.78
C LEU A 139 -15.20 -0.75 8.99
N VAL A 140 -14.58 0.42 8.96
CA VAL A 140 -14.67 1.43 10.04
C VAL A 140 -16.13 1.77 10.38
N LEU A 141 -16.95 2.04 9.35
CA LEU A 141 -18.34 2.40 9.57
C LEU A 141 -19.25 1.19 9.89
N ALA A 142 -18.84 -0.04 9.57
CA ALA A 142 -19.54 -1.23 10.01
C ALA A 142 -19.38 -1.44 11.53
N ASP A 143 -18.15 -1.30 12.02
CA ASP A 143 -17.88 -1.37 13.45
C ASP A 143 -18.58 -0.23 14.22
N ALA A 144 -18.67 0.98 13.62
CA ALA A 144 -19.45 2.07 14.19
C ALA A 144 -20.96 1.76 14.27
N VAL A 145 -21.50 0.94 13.37
CA VAL A 145 -22.89 0.44 13.46
C VAL A 145 -23.00 -0.58 14.60
N GLU A 146 -22.04 -1.49 14.74
CA GLU A 146 -22.02 -2.49 15.81
C GLU A 146 -21.89 -1.84 17.19
N GLU A 147 -21.08 -0.79 17.31
CA GLU A 147 -20.95 0.03 18.52
C GLU A 147 -22.17 0.92 18.79
N GLY A 148 -23.14 0.97 17.89
CA GLY A 148 -24.36 1.77 18.05
C GLY A 148 -24.17 3.28 17.83
N LEU A 149 -23.08 3.70 17.23
CA LEU A 149 -22.83 5.12 16.90
C LEU A 149 -23.64 5.60 15.70
N ARG A 150 -24.13 4.67 14.89
CA ARG A 150 -24.99 4.92 13.73
C ARG A 150 -25.89 3.73 13.42
N ASP A 151 -26.99 3.95 12.67
CA ASP A 151 -27.98 2.90 12.38
C ASP A 151 -27.64 2.07 11.15
N SER A 152 -26.89 2.60 10.21
CA SER A 152 -26.60 1.94 8.93
C SER A 152 -25.27 2.37 8.36
N ASN A 153 -24.67 1.54 7.53
CA ASN A 153 -23.38 1.83 6.91
C ASN A 153 -23.58 2.49 5.53
N PRO A 154 -23.24 3.80 5.36
CA PRO A 154 -23.38 4.52 4.11
C PRO A 154 -22.37 4.08 3.05
N ALA A 155 -21.26 3.45 3.46
CA ALA A 155 -20.28 2.86 2.56
C ALA A 155 -20.67 1.46 2.10
N ALA A 156 -21.81 0.89 2.55
CA ALA A 156 -22.30 -0.37 2.05
C ALA A 156 -22.65 -0.28 0.56
N ARG A 157 -22.40 -1.37 -0.17
CA ARG A 157 -22.76 -1.43 -1.60
C ARG A 157 -24.28 -1.46 -1.74
N ARG A 158 -24.84 -0.48 -2.40
CA ARG A 158 -26.25 -0.50 -2.80
C ARG A 158 -26.43 -1.54 -3.91
N ARG A 159 -27.20 -2.58 -3.65
CA ARG A 159 -27.64 -3.53 -4.67
C ARG A 159 -28.62 -2.82 -5.62
N GLY A 160 -28.56 -3.10 -6.91
CA GLY A 160 -29.71 -2.91 -7.82
C GLY A 160 -29.78 -1.65 -8.68
N ARG A 161 -28.84 -0.71 -8.60
CA ARG A 161 -28.76 0.33 -9.62
C ARG A 161 -27.81 -0.13 -10.71
N GLY A 162 -28.35 -0.40 -11.91
CA GLY A 162 -27.68 -0.97 -13.08
C GLY A 162 -26.27 -0.44 -13.35
N LYS A 163 -25.59 -1.03 -14.33
CA LYS A 163 -24.27 -0.57 -14.76
C LYS A 163 -24.37 0.89 -15.20
N ARG A 164 -23.51 1.77 -14.67
CA ARG A 164 -23.40 3.14 -15.19
C ARG A 164 -23.13 3.06 -16.69
N ALA A 165 -23.99 3.70 -17.50
CA ALA A 165 -23.82 3.77 -18.94
C ALA A 165 -22.39 4.26 -19.29
N GLY A 166 -21.75 3.65 -20.26
CA GLY A 166 -20.42 4.02 -20.71
C GLY A 166 -19.24 3.44 -19.94
N ARG A 167 -19.44 2.74 -18.81
CA ARG A 167 -18.36 1.98 -18.18
C ARG A 167 -18.28 0.58 -18.77
N SER A 168 -17.52 0.43 -19.83
CA SER A 168 -16.88 -0.82 -20.15
C SER A 168 -16.19 -1.33 -18.85
N ARG A 169 -16.30 -2.64 -18.58
CA ARG A 169 -15.32 -3.25 -17.70
C ARG A 169 -13.98 -3.04 -18.42
N ASN A 170 -13.22 -2.04 -17.99
CA ASN A 170 -11.83 -2.00 -18.34
C ASN A 170 -11.24 -3.31 -17.79
N ARG A 171 -11.25 -4.33 -18.60
CA ARG A 171 -10.31 -5.42 -18.42
C ARG A 171 -8.97 -4.72 -18.37
N GLY A 172 -8.29 -4.83 -17.23
CA GLY A 172 -6.89 -4.43 -17.18
C GLY A 172 -6.17 -5.08 -18.37
N PRO A 173 -5.01 -4.54 -18.76
CA PRO A 173 -4.25 -5.08 -19.88
C PRO A 173 -4.17 -6.61 -19.72
N GLU A 174 -4.34 -7.31 -20.81
CA GLU A 174 -4.27 -8.77 -20.85
C GLU A 174 -2.97 -9.22 -20.18
N LYS A 175 -3.09 -10.19 -19.29
CA LYS A 175 -1.92 -10.71 -18.60
C LYS A 175 -1.06 -11.46 -19.62
N VAL A 176 0.09 -10.91 -19.94
CA VAL A 176 1.06 -11.57 -20.79
C VAL A 176 1.77 -12.64 -20.00
N VAL A 177 1.71 -13.88 -20.46
CA VAL A 177 2.39 -15.02 -19.87
C VAL A 177 3.64 -15.29 -20.71
N THR A 178 4.79 -15.48 -20.07
CA THR A 178 6.03 -15.83 -20.76
C THR A 178 6.25 -17.35 -20.75
N THR A 179 7.07 -17.82 -21.69
CA THR A 179 7.53 -19.21 -21.74
C THR A 179 8.71 -19.46 -20.81
N GLY A 180 9.08 -20.72 -20.55
CA GLY A 180 10.29 -21.06 -19.80
C GLY A 180 11.54 -20.42 -20.42
N LEU A 181 11.67 -20.42 -21.76
CA LEU A 181 12.75 -19.73 -22.46
C LEU A 181 12.73 -18.23 -22.19
N GLY A 182 11.53 -17.60 -22.23
CA GLY A 182 11.40 -16.19 -21.92
C GLY A 182 11.82 -15.84 -20.50
N VAL A 183 11.56 -16.72 -19.51
CA VAL A 183 12.09 -16.56 -18.14
C VAL A 183 13.60 -16.55 -18.13
N LEU A 184 14.26 -17.50 -18.81
CA LEU A 184 15.72 -17.60 -18.87
C LEU A 184 16.34 -16.36 -19.53
N LEU A 185 15.78 -15.88 -20.64
CA LEU A 185 16.25 -14.67 -21.33
C LEU A 185 16.13 -13.41 -20.47
N VAL A 186 15.03 -13.26 -19.72
CA VAL A 186 14.88 -12.14 -18.78
C VAL A 186 15.88 -12.25 -17.63
N ALA A 187 16.09 -13.46 -17.12
CA ALA A 187 17.01 -13.72 -16.03
C ALA A 187 18.46 -13.40 -16.45
N GLU A 188 18.89 -13.87 -17.62
CA GLU A 188 20.20 -13.58 -18.19
C GLU A 188 20.42 -12.08 -18.38
N ARG A 189 19.44 -11.40 -18.95
CA ARG A 189 19.50 -9.96 -19.12
C ARG A 189 19.60 -9.21 -17.79
N ALA A 190 18.87 -9.64 -16.77
CA ALA A 190 18.99 -9.07 -15.44
C ALA A 190 20.38 -9.26 -14.86
N ALA A 191 20.99 -10.44 -15.02
CA ALA A 191 22.37 -10.72 -14.62
C ALA A 191 23.38 -9.84 -15.36
N LEU A 192 23.21 -9.66 -16.66
CA LEU A 192 24.06 -8.75 -17.45
C LEU A 192 23.95 -7.29 -16.97
N LEU A 193 22.73 -6.82 -16.63
CA LEU A 193 22.49 -5.47 -16.13
C LEU A 193 23.10 -5.24 -14.75
N SER A 194 23.02 -6.24 -13.86
CA SER A 194 23.55 -6.15 -12.50
C SER A 194 25.05 -6.51 -12.42
N GLY A 195 25.51 -7.31 -13.37
CA GLY A 195 26.85 -7.92 -13.34
C GLY A 195 26.95 -9.06 -12.34
N ARG A 196 25.82 -9.71 -11.98
CA ARG A 196 25.76 -10.78 -10.96
C ARG A 196 24.77 -11.87 -11.33
N ASP A 197 25.09 -13.09 -10.90
CA ASP A 197 24.24 -14.26 -11.14
C ASP A 197 23.09 -14.41 -10.13
N ASP A 198 23.12 -13.68 -9.02
CA ASP A 198 22.09 -13.79 -7.98
C ASP A 198 20.71 -13.47 -8.52
N GLU A 199 20.63 -12.44 -9.36
CA GLU A 199 19.40 -12.01 -10.03
C GLU A 199 18.93 -13.03 -11.07
N PHE A 200 19.86 -13.68 -11.77
CA PHE A 200 19.52 -14.77 -12.65
C PHE A 200 18.83 -15.91 -11.90
N VAL A 201 19.46 -16.39 -10.83
CA VAL A 201 18.94 -17.51 -10.04
C VAL A 201 17.57 -17.18 -9.42
N ALA A 202 17.41 -15.95 -8.90
CA ALA A 202 16.14 -15.52 -8.28
C ALA A 202 15.00 -15.43 -9.30
N ILE A 203 15.26 -14.89 -10.50
CA ILE A 203 14.25 -14.77 -11.55
C ILE A 203 13.86 -16.15 -12.09
N VAL A 204 14.84 -17.02 -12.30
CA VAL A 204 14.62 -18.41 -12.71
C VAL A 204 13.79 -19.15 -11.67
N LEU A 205 14.20 -19.09 -10.39
CA LEU A 205 13.43 -19.70 -9.30
C LEU A 205 11.97 -19.21 -9.32
N LYS A 206 11.78 -17.89 -9.33
CA LYS A 206 10.45 -17.30 -9.34
C LYS A 206 9.61 -17.73 -10.57
N GLY A 207 10.21 -17.77 -11.73
CA GLY A 207 9.55 -18.11 -12.99
C GLY A 207 9.06 -19.55 -13.04
N PHE A 208 9.87 -20.48 -12.54
CA PHE A 208 9.57 -21.92 -12.59
C PHE A 208 8.77 -22.42 -11.36
N THR A 209 8.74 -21.68 -10.24
CA THR A 209 8.03 -22.11 -9.04
C THR A 209 6.76 -21.29 -8.76
N GLY A 210 6.58 -20.14 -9.39
CA GLY A 210 5.47 -19.23 -9.12
C GLY A 210 5.51 -18.60 -7.71
N MET A 211 6.61 -18.67 -6.99
CA MET A 211 6.76 -18.08 -5.67
C MET A 211 6.50 -16.56 -5.71
N ARG A 212 5.86 -16.06 -4.65
CA ARG A 212 5.69 -14.60 -4.48
C ARG A 212 7.02 -13.93 -4.19
N TRP A 213 7.16 -12.65 -4.51
CA TRP A 213 8.39 -11.90 -4.26
C TRP A 213 8.89 -12.03 -2.81
N GLY A 214 7.99 -11.81 -1.83
CA GLY A 214 8.34 -11.95 -0.42
C GLY A 214 8.80 -13.36 -0.03
N GLU A 215 8.27 -14.39 -0.68
CA GLU A 215 8.66 -15.79 -0.48
C GLU A 215 10.05 -16.07 -1.09
N VAL A 216 10.37 -15.47 -2.24
CA VAL A 216 11.70 -15.61 -2.87
C VAL A 216 12.78 -14.96 -2.01
N VAL A 217 12.58 -13.70 -1.59
CA VAL A 217 13.57 -13.00 -0.75
C VAL A 217 13.61 -13.51 0.69
N GLY A 218 12.54 -14.16 1.14
CA GLY A 218 12.42 -14.79 2.45
C GLY A 218 12.82 -16.29 2.45
N LEU A 219 13.30 -16.83 1.31
CA LEU A 219 13.71 -18.22 1.23
C LEU A 219 15.00 -18.45 2.02
N GLU A 220 14.93 -19.27 3.04
CA GLU A 220 16.09 -19.68 3.84
C GLU A 220 16.78 -20.87 3.18
N ALA A 221 18.11 -20.91 3.30
CA ALA A 221 18.95 -21.97 2.69
C ALA A 221 18.54 -23.39 3.13
N SER A 222 18.11 -23.54 4.39
CA SER A 222 17.65 -24.82 4.97
C SER A 222 16.38 -25.38 4.32
N PHE A 223 15.64 -24.54 3.59
CA PHE A 223 14.40 -24.94 2.91
C PHE A 223 14.59 -25.31 1.43
N VAL A 224 15.81 -25.23 0.92
CA VAL A 224 16.19 -25.78 -0.38
C VAL A 224 16.50 -27.26 -0.20
N ARG A 225 15.74 -28.12 -0.87
CA ARG A 225 15.84 -29.58 -0.77
C ARG A 225 16.08 -30.19 -2.15
N PRO A 226 16.59 -31.42 -2.24
CA PRO A 226 16.61 -32.14 -3.50
C PRO A 226 15.20 -32.20 -4.12
N ALA A 227 15.08 -31.78 -5.37
CA ALA A 227 13.83 -31.76 -6.14
C ALA A 227 12.65 -30.93 -5.54
N ALA A 228 12.88 -30.12 -4.52
CA ALA A 228 11.80 -29.31 -3.91
C ALA A 228 12.31 -28.05 -3.21
N VAL A 229 11.44 -27.07 -3.06
CA VAL A 229 11.66 -25.87 -2.27
C VAL A 229 10.50 -25.72 -1.29
N ARG A 230 10.81 -25.58 0.00
CA ARG A 230 9.79 -25.35 1.02
C ARG A 230 9.56 -23.87 1.23
N VAL A 231 8.34 -23.40 1.00
CA VAL A 231 7.89 -22.05 1.32
C VAL A 231 7.33 -22.04 2.74
N GLU A 232 8.10 -21.50 3.67
CA GLU A 232 7.75 -21.45 5.09
C GLU A 232 7.60 -20.02 5.58
N TRP A 233 8.38 -19.08 5.04
CA TRP A 233 8.43 -17.69 5.45
C TRP A 233 8.45 -16.76 4.24
N GLN A 234 8.04 -15.51 4.47
CA GLN A 234 8.24 -14.42 3.54
C GLN A 234 8.85 -13.21 4.25
N LEU A 235 9.54 -12.38 3.51
CA LEU A 235 9.96 -11.06 3.95
C LEU A 235 9.02 -10.00 3.37
N TYR A 236 8.45 -9.19 4.24
CA TYR A 236 7.61 -8.05 3.88
C TYR A 236 8.31 -6.74 4.27
N GLU A 237 8.43 -5.83 3.31
CA GLU A 237 9.04 -4.52 3.53
C GLU A 237 7.95 -3.53 4.00
N LEU A 238 8.12 -3.01 5.22
CA LEU A 238 7.28 -1.95 5.77
C LEU A 238 7.71 -0.59 5.21
N ASP A 239 6.82 0.41 5.26
CA ASP A 239 7.11 1.79 4.83
C ASP A 239 8.28 2.42 5.58
N THR A 240 8.53 1.95 6.81
CA THR A 240 9.71 2.31 7.61
C THR A 240 11.02 1.77 7.04
N GLY A 241 10.96 0.88 6.04
CA GLY A 241 12.10 0.17 5.49
C GLY A 241 12.50 -1.08 6.29
N VAL A 242 11.83 -1.37 7.40
CA VAL A 242 12.04 -2.61 8.15
C VAL A 242 11.49 -3.80 7.36
N LEU A 243 12.29 -4.87 7.29
CA LEU A 243 11.87 -6.14 6.73
C LEU A 243 11.28 -7.01 7.84
N HIS A 244 10.01 -7.30 7.69
CA HIS A 244 9.28 -8.14 8.62
C HIS A 244 9.22 -9.58 8.11
N ARG A 245 9.78 -10.52 8.89
CA ARG A 245 9.68 -11.95 8.62
C ARG A 245 8.35 -12.45 9.14
N CYS A 246 7.51 -12.96 8.26
CA CYS A 246 6.18 -13.44 8.61
C CYS A 246 5.82 -14.70 7.81
N PRO A 247 4.79 -15.46 8.22
CA PRO A 247 4.25 -16.55 7.41
C PRO A 247 3.84 -16.06 6.02
N PRO A 248 3.77 -16.94 5.02
CA PRO A 248 3.19 -16.62 3.73
C PRO A 248 1.74 -16.15 3.88
N LYS A 249 1.26 -15.36 2.91
CA LYS A 249 -0.11 -14.87 2.93
C LYS A 249 -1.11 -16.02 3.10
N ASP A 250 -2.08 -15.83 4.01
CA ASP A 250 -3.10 -16.83 4.37
C ASP A 250 -2.51 -18.15 4.93
N ASP A 251 -1.35 -18.04 5.59
CA ASP A 251 -0.55 -19.15 6.11
C ASP A 251 -0.29 -20.27 5.08
N SER A 252 -0.19 -19.90 3.80
CA SER A 252 -0.05 -20.83 2.67
C SER A 252 1.34 -21.47 2.61
N ARG A 253 1.78 -22.09 3.71
CA ARG A 253 3.01 -22.90 3.76
C ARG A 253 2.86 -24.09 2.84
N ARG A 254 3.87 -24.31 2.00
CA ARG A 254 3.82 -25.36 1.00
C ARG A 254 5.21 -25.82 0.58
N THR A 255 5.28 -27.03 0.09
CA THR A 255 6.43 -27.53 -0.66
C THR A 255 6.10 -27.39 -2.14
N VAL A 256 7.01 -26.81 -2.89
CA VAL A 256 6.91 -26.66 -4.34
C VAL A 256 7.90 -27.62 -4.95
N ASP A 257 7.42 -28.57 -5.72
CA ASP A 257 8.27 -29.46 -6.50
C ASP A 257 9.05 -28.64 -7.54
N ALA A 258 10.33 -28.90 -7.62
CA ALA A 258 11.23 -28.18 -8.51
C ALA A 258 12.05 -29.17 -9.35
N PRO A 259 12.22 -28.92 -10.64
CA PRO A 259 13.08 -29.76 -11.46
C PRO A 259 14.47 -29.89 -10.87
N GLN A 260 15.08 -31.05 -10.99
CA GLN A 260 16.39 -31.33 -10.41
C GLN A 260 17.47 -30.35 -10.86
N TRP A 261 17.42 -29.87 -12.10
CA TRP A 261 18.36 -28.85 -12.57
C TRP A 261 18.20 -27.52 -11.83
N LEU A 262 16.97 -27.15 -11.42
CA LEU A 262 16.71 -25.91 -10.67
C LEU A 262 17.23 -26.00 -9.23
N THR A 263 17.00 -27.14 -8.56
CA THR A 263 17.54 -27.33 -7.22
C THR A 263 19.05 -27.45 -7.21
N LYS A 264 19.65 -28.04 -8.26
CA LYS A 264 21.11 -28.02 -8.47
C LYS A 264 21.62 -26.58 -8.68
N LEU A 265 20.96 -25.77 -9.49
CA LEU A 265 21.29 -24.36 -9.68
C LEU A 265 21.28 -23.59 -8.35
N LEU A 266 20.29 -23.84 -7.48
CA LEU A 266 20.22 -23.26 -6.15
C LEU A 266 21.35 -23.76 -5.24
N ALA A 267 21.68 -25.03 -5.29
CA ALA A 267 22.78 -25.59 -4.50
C ALA A 267 24.15 -24.99 -4.95
N ASP A 268 24.38 -24.90 -6.25
CA ASP A 268 25.57 -24.27 -6.82
C ASP A 268 25.67 -22.78 -6.44
N HIS A 269 24.52 -22.07 -6.44
CA HIS A 269 24.45 -20.69 -5.98
C HIS A 269 24.82 -20.57 -4.49
N LEU A 270 24.24 -21.41 -3.62
CA LEU A 270 24.54 -21.43 -2.20
C LEU A 270 26.02 -21.76 -1.92
N ALA A 271 26.59 -22.72 -2.63
CA ALA A 271 28.00 -23.07 -2.52
C ALA A 271 28.90 -21.90 -2.90
N ARG A 272 28.59 -21.20 -3.99
CA ARG A 272 29.35 -20.04 -4.48
C ARG A 272 29.25 -18.83 -3.57
N THR A 273 28.06 -18.52 -3.07
CA THR A 273 27.79 -17.30 -2.28
C THR A 273 28.07 -17.47 -0.81
N SER A 274 28.04 -18.70 -0.30
CA SER A 274 28.24 -19.05 1.11
C SER A 274 27.56 -18.07 2.07
N PRO A 275 26.24 -17.92 1.97
CA PRO A 275 25.52 -16.87 2.70
C PRO A 275 25.63 -17.09 4.22
N LYS A 276 25.89 -16.00 4.96
CA LYS A 276 25.92 -16.01 6.44
C LYS A 276 24.57 -15.58 7.01
N PRO A 277 24.23 -15.90 8.26
CA PRO A 277 23.03 -15.37 8.91
C PRO A 277 22.98 -13.84 8.86
N CYS A 278 21.80 -13.28 8.65
CA CYS A 278 21.60 -11.84 8.69
C CYS A 278 21.48 -11.34 10.14
N SER A 279 21.93 -10.11 10.41
CA SER A 279 21.85 -9.50 11.73
C SER A 279 20.42 -9.20 12.19
N CYS A 280 19.48 -9.02 11.23
CA CYS A 280 18.11 -8.62 11.54
C CYS A 280 17.19 -9.78 11.97
N HIS A 281 17.43 -11.01 11.50
CA HIS A 281 16.57 -12.17 11.78
C HIS A 281 17.34 -13.39 12.26
N ASP A 282 18.68 -13.34 12.25
CA ASP A 282 19.58 -14.47 12.52
C ASP A 282 19.26 -15.70 11.63
N ARG A 283 19.00 -15.44 10.34
CA ARG A 283 18.65 -16.46 9.35
C ARG A 283 19.50 -16.36 8.10
N THR A 284 19.82 -17.52 7.55
CA THR A 284 20.59 -17.63 6.30
C THR A 284 19.65 -17.69 5.11
N TYR A 285 19.51 -16.57 4.41
CA TYR A 285 18.68 -16.49 3.21
C TYR A 285 19.46 -16.85 1.96
N VAL A 286 18.78 -17.48 1.00
CA VAL A 286 19.36 -17.85 -0.30
C VAL A 286 19.82 -16.61 -1.06
N PHE A 287 18.99 -15.57 -1.07
CA PHE A 287 19.27 -14.33 -1.77
C PHE A 287 19.54 -13.20 -0.80
N ARG A 288 20.61 -12.48 -1.06
CA ARG A 288 21.01 -11.31 -0.27
C ARG A 288 21.08 -10.09 -1.16
N GLY A 289 20.61 -8.98 -0.64
CA GLY A 289 20.89 -7.69 -1.24
C GLY A 289 22.37 -7.37 -1.10
N HIS A 290 22.89 -6.72 -2.10
CA HIS A 290 24.27 -6.23 -2.06
C HIS A 290 24.20 -4.78 -1.62
N GLY A 291 24.76 -4.47 -0.45
CA GLY A 291 24.89 -3.09 -0.01
C GLY A 291 25.58 -2.27 -1.10
N VAL A 292 25.00 -1.13 -1.44
CA VAL A 292 25.63 -0.01 -2.14
C VAL A 292 25.82 -0.10 -3.66
N ALA A 293 26.00 -1.24 -4.29
CA ALA A 293 26.49 -1.23 -5.67
C ALA A 293 25.51 -0.75 -6.74
N ASN A 294 24.19 -0.75 -6.50
CA ASN A 294 23.21 -0.47 -7.57
C ASN A 294 21.97 0.36 -7.16
N GLY A 295 22.07 1.27 -6.22
CA GLY A 295 20.96 2.18 -5.88
C GLY A 295 19.75 1.51 -5.20
N VAL A 296 19.89 0.24 -4.78
CA VAL A 296 18.85 -0.58 -4.16
C VAL A 296 19.07 -0.76 -2.65
N ALA A 297 20.03 0.00 -2.09
CA ALA A 297 20.35 -0.08 -0.67
C ALA A 297 19.20 0.43 0.20
N GLY A 298 18.83 -0.36 1.20
CA GLY A 298 17.88 0.05 2.23
C GLY A 298 18.33 1.34 2.92
N ARG A 299 17.40 2.25 3.10
CA ARG A 299 17.61 3.54 3.75
C ARG A 299 17.71 3.35 5.27
N THR A 300 18.88 2.93 5.75
CA THR A 300 19.26 3.08 7.16
C THR A 300 20.58 3.83 7.19
N GLY A 301 20.51 5.14 7.24
CA GLY A 301 21.67 6.02 7.27
C GLY A 301 21.23 7.47 7.13
N ALA A 302 22.15 8.40 7.29
CA ALA A 302 21.88 9.83 7.16
C ALA A 302 21.17 10.13 5.84
N LYS A 303 20.11 10.92 5.89
CA LYS A 303 19.34 11.36 4.73
C LYS A 303 20.01 12.59 4.12
N LEU A 304 19.70 12.87 2.85
CA LEU A 304 20.16 14.10 2.18
C LEU A 304 19.81 15.36 2.97
N VAL A 305 18.69 15.34 3.70
CA VAL A 305 18.26 16.41 4.59
C VAL A 305 19.17 16.55 5.81
N ASP A 306 19.75 15.47 6.29
CA ASP A 306 20.66 15.50 7.44
C ASP A 306 22.02 16.06 7.03
N VAL A 307 22.50 15.70 5.83
CA VAL A 307 23.70 16.31 5.22
C VAL A 307 23.49 17.80 5.00
N ALA A 308 22.33 18.20 4.50
CA ALA A 308 21.98 19.62 4.30
C ALA A 308 22.00 20.40 5.63
N ARG A 309 21.40 19.84 6.66
CA ARG A 309 21.41 20.41 8.02
C ARG A 309 22.83 20.49 8.59
N ARG A 310 23.63 19.45 8.44
CA ARG A 310 25.02 19.41 8.93
C ARG A 310 25.92 20.36 8.20
N ALA A 311 25.73 20.54 6.88
CA ALA A 311 26.50 21.45 6.04
C ALA A 311 26.02 22.91 6.10
N GLY A 312 24.85 23.18 6.71
CA GLY A 312 24.24 24.50 6.75
C GLY A 312 23.79 25.03 5.37
N VAL A 313 23.31 24.13 4.50
CA VAL A 313 22.87 24.47 3.13
C VAL A 313 21.50 23.87 2.81
N ALA A 314 20.85 24.36 1.75
CA ALA A 314 19.60 23.76 1.27
C ALA A 314 19.81 22.35 0.71
N THR A 315 18.80 21.48 0.79
CA THR A 315 18.84 20.12 0.24
C THR A 315 19.10 20.08 -1.26
N GLY A 316 18.61 21.10 -2.00
CA GLY A 316 18.92 21.29 -3.41
C GLY A 316 20.41 21.52 -3.68
N THR A 317 21.09 22.26 -2.80
CA THR A 317 22.54 22.51 -2.88
C THR A 317 23.33 21.21 -2.65
N VAL A 318 22.94 20.39 -1.66
CA VAL A 318 23.56 19.07 -1.46
C VAL A 318 23.38 18.20 -2.69
N SER A 319 22.16 18.17 -3.25
CA SER A 319 21.89 17.44 -4.49
C SER A 319 22.75 17.94 -5.66
N ALA A 320 22.92 19.25 -5.81
CA ALA A 320 23.77 19.84 -6.86
C ALA A 320 25.25 19.47 -6.69
N VAL A 321 25.78 19.51 -5.46
CA VAL A 321 27.16 19.07 -5.17
C VAL A 321 27.34 17.59 -5.51
N LEU A 322 26.45 16.76 -5.04
CA LEU A 322 26.49 15.30 -5.29
C LEU A 322 26.29 14.96 -6.78
N ASN A 323 25.64 15.82 -7.54
CA ASN A 323 25.48 15.72 -9.00
C ASN A 323 26.65 16.37 -9.77
N ARG A 324 27.70 16.84 -9.09
CA ARG A 324 28.84 17.53 -9.67
C ARG A 324 28.42 18.72 -10.55
N SER A 325 27.37 19.45 -10.17
CA SER A 325 26.92 20.62 -10.89
C SER A 325 27.98 21.73 -10.83
N ALA A 326 28.26 22.36 -11.97
CA ALA A 326 29.21 23.46 -12.06
C ALA A 326 28.72 24.73 -11.34
N SER A 327 27.45 24.81 -10.97
CA SER A 327 26.83 25.99 -10.35
C SER A 327 27.11 26.14 -8.85
N VAL A 328 27.89 25.24 -8.23
CA VAL A 328 28.18 25.28 -6.79
C VAL A 328 29.63 25.64 -6.56
N SER A 329 29.88 26.64 -5.67
CA SER A 329 31.23 27.07 -5.32
C SER A 329 32.03 25.96 -4.65
N GLU A 330 33.34 25.93 -4.84
CA GLU A 330 34.23 24.92 -4.26
C GLU A 330 34.16 24.88 -2.73
N ALA A 331 34.06 26.04 -2.07
CA ALA A 331 33.90 26.13 -0.64
C ALA A 331 32.61 25.44 -0.12
N THR A 332 31.52 25.56 -0.89
CA THR A 332 30.26 24.86 -0.56
C THR A 332 30.37 23.38 -0.84
N ARG A 333 31.08 22.98 -1.88
CA ARG A 333 31.34 21.57 -2.23
C ARG A 333 32.06 20.87 -1.09
N VAL A 334 33.18 21.44 -0.62
CA VAL A 334 33.99 20.90 0.50
C VAL A 334 33.16 20.78 1.77
N LYS A 335 32.32 21.79 2.10
CA LYS A 335 31.43 21.71 3.27
C LYS A 335 30.45 20.56 3.18
N VAL A 336 29.84 20.36 2.02
CA VAL A 336 28.85 19.28 1.80
C VAL A 336 29.52 17.91 1.80
N GLU A 337 30.67 17.76 1.15
CA GLU A 337 31.42 16.51 1.10
C GLU A 337 31.91 16.11 2.50
N ARG A 338 32.39 17.07 3.30
CA ARG A 338 32.77 16.84 4.70
C ARG A 338 31.57 16.43 5.56
N ALA A 339 30.45 17.14 5.44
CA ALA A 339 29.23 16.79 6.16
C ALA A 339 28.69 15.40 5.76
N ALA A 340 28.82 15.04 4.49
CA ALA A 340 28.46 13.72 4.00
C ALA A 340 29.36 12.61 4.58
N ALA A 341 30.67 12.87 4.61
CA ALA A 341 31.66 11.96 5.22
C ALA A 341 31.44 11.80 6.73
N ASP A 342 31.24 12.90 7.46
CA ASP A 342 30.98 12.91 8.91
C ASP A 342 29.73 12.10 9.30
N LEU A 343 28.71 12.12 8.43
CA LEU A 343 27.45 11.39 8.63
C LEU A 343 27.46 10.00 8.01
N GLY A 344 28.55 9.57 7.39
CA GLY A 344 28.59 8.35 6.62
C GLY A 344 27.59 8.32 5.46
N TYR A 345 27.24 9.50 4.95
CA TYR A 345 26.30 9.60 3.83
C TYR A 345 27.02 9.24 2.54
N ALA A 346 26.69 8.08 1.98
CA ALA A 346 27.07 7.71 0.62
C ALA A 346 25.89 7.94 -0.33
N ARG A 347 26.12 8.59 -1.44
CA ARG A 347 25.13 8.78 -2.49
C ARG A 347 24.65 7.42 -3.01
N GLY A 348 23.42 7.06 -2.70
CA GLY A 348 22.84 5.79 -3.13
C GLY A 348 23.08 4.62 -2.20
N GLY A 349 23.71 4.81 -1.05
CA GLY A 349 23.83 3.77 -0.07
C GLY A 349 24.55 4.22 1.19
N SER A 350 24.04 3.86 2.33
CA SER A 350 24.86 3.71 3.54
C SER A 350 26.01 2.75 3.21
N VAL A 351 27.16 2.90 3.87
CA VAL A 351 28.12 1.81 4.05
C VAL A 351 27.34 0.73 4.81
N GLY A 352 26.46 0.06 4.09
CA GLY A 352 25.48 -0.86 4.63
C GLY A 352 26.15 -2.19 4.83
N GLU A 353 25.78 -2.83 5.89
CA GLU A 353 26.04 -4.23 6.14
C GLU A 353 26.10 -5.05 4.85
N PRO A 354 27.09 -5.93 4.71
CA PRO A 354 27.18 -6.87 3.57
C PRO A 354 25.97 -7.80 3.43
N ALA A 355 24.97 -7.62 4.30
CA ALA A 355 23.80 -8.47 4.47
C ALA A 355 22.46 -7.79 4.12
N ALA A 356 22.47 -6.66 3.43
CA ALA A 356 21.23 -5.98 3.05
C ALA A 356 20.37 -6.87 2.13
N HIS A 357 19.08 -6.97 2.45
CA HIS A 357 18.13 -7.71 1.62
C HIS A 357 17.69 -6.87 0.41
N TRP A 358 17.31 -7.55 -0.68
CA TRP A 358 16.72 -6.89 -1.84
C TRP A 358 15.42 -6.19 -1.49
N ARG A 359 15.31 -4.96 -1.91
CA ARG A 359 14.09 -4.17 -1.78
C ARG A 359 13.23 -4.33 -3.04
N ARG A 360 11.93 -4.57 -2.83
CA ARG A 360 10.99 -4.84 -3.92
C ARG A 360 10.98 -3.74 -4.98
N ASN A 361 10.85 -2.49 -4.55
CA ASN A 361 10.76 -1.36 -5.48
C ASN A 361 12.06 -1.18 -6.26
N GLY A 362 13.21 -1.30 -5.58
CA GLY A 362 14.50 -1.19 -6.22
C GLY A 362 14.72 -2.30 -7.25
N PHE A 363 14.54 -3.55 -6.85
CA PHE A 363 14.66 -4.69 -7.75
C PHE A 363 13.70 -4.60 -8.94
N SER A 364 12.44 -4.28 -8.70
CA SER A 364 11.44 -4.16 -9.77
C SER A 364 11.75 -3.03 -10.74
N THR A 365 12.04 -1.82 -10.23
CA THR A 365 12.14 -0.60 -11.04
C THR A 365 13.47 -0.50 -11.77
N TRP A 366 14.57 -0.88 -11.11
CA TRP A 366 15.92 -0.64 -11.62
C TRP A 366 16.58 -1.84 -12.24
N LEU A 367 15.99 -3.02 -12.07
CA LEU A 367 16.54 -4.25 -12.64
C LEU A 367 15.53 -5.03 -13.47
N PHE A 368 14.44 -5.50 -12.84
CA PHE A 368 13.48 -6.39 -13.51
C PHE A 368 12.74 -5.71 -14.66
N GLN A 369 12.20 -4.52 -14.46
CA GLN A 369 11.52 -3.79 -15.54
C GLN A 369 12.47 -3.44 -16.70
N PRO A 370 13.68 -2.91 -16.48
CA PRO A 370 14.66 -2.75 -17.58
C PRO A 370 15.01 -4.04 -18.27
N ALA A 371 15.18 -5.14 -17.53
CA ALA A 371 15.44 -6.45 -18.14
C ALA A 371 14.32 -6.91 -19.05
N VAL A 372 13.05 -6.66 -18.69
CA VAL A 372 11.88 -7.03 -19.49
C VAL A 372 11.66 -6.06 -20.65
N THR A 373 11.71 -4.76 -20.42
CA THR A 373 11.31 -3.74 -21.39
C THR A 373 12.44 -3.25 -22.29
N GLY A 374 13.69 -3.40 -21.86
CA GLY A 374 14.85 -2.82 -22.52
C GLY A 374 15.12 -1.34 -22.17
N TRP A 375 14.29 -0.72 -21.30
CA TRP A 375 14.37 0.69 -20.99
C TRP A 375 14.42 0.96 -19.51
N TYR A 376 15.28 1.89 -19.09
CA TYR A 376 15.24 2.44 -17.76
C TYR A 376 14.09 3.46 -17.59
N PRO A 377 13.53 3.60 -16.38
CA PRO A 377 12.57 4.65 -16.10
C PRO A 377 13.16 6.04 -16.43
N ARG A 378 12.33 7.03 -16.80
CA ARG A 378 12.78 8.40 -17.09
C ARG A 378 13.60 9.06 -15.98
N LYS A 379 13.39 8.64 -14.72
CA LYS A 379 14.13 9.12 -13.54
C LYS A 379 15.28 8.19 -13.16
N ALA A 380 15.85 7.45 -14.11
CA ALA A 380 17.01 6.61 -13.84
C ALA A 380 18.17 7.47 -13.29
N PRO A 381 18.94 6.93 -12.32
CA PRO A 381 20.17 7.60 -11.91
C PRO A 381 21.10 7.82 -13.10
N GLN A 382 21.81 8.95 -13.13
CA GLN A 382 22.73 9.27 -14.23
C GLN A 382 23.87 8.25 -14.43
N ASN A 383 24.18 7.49 -13.37
CA ASN A 383 25.15 6.41 -13.40
C ASN A 383 24.53 5.02 -13.69
N ALA A 384 23.23 4.95 -14.00
CA ALA A 384 22.63 3.72 -14.45
C ALA A 384 23.27 3.29 -15.77
N ARG A 385 23.65 2.02 -15.87
CA ARG A 385 24.21 1.50 -17.11
C ARG A 385 23.14 1.54 -18.21
N PRO A 386 23.49 1.99 -19.42
CA PRO A 386 22.56 1.93 -20.53
C PRO A 386 22.14 0.47 -20.77
N VAL A 387 20.84 0.23 -20.88
CA VAL A 387 20.36 -1.07 -21.32
C VAL A 387 20.66 -1.18 -22.80
N PRO A 388 21.28 -2.25 -23.28
CA PRO A 388 21.45 -2.47 -24.72
C PRO A 388 20.09 -2.38 -25.38
N VAL A 389 19.91 -1.41 -26.27
CA VAL A 389 18.71 -1.30 -27.10
C VAL A 389 18.79 -2.43 -28.11
N LEU A 390 17.97 -3.44 -27.89
CA LEU A 390 17.74 -4.42 -28.95
C LEU A 390 16.72 -3.79 -29.89
N ALA A 391 17.01 -3.81 -31.18
CA ALA A 391 16.13 -3.27 -32.21
C ALA A 391 14.75 -3.93 -32.15
N GLU A 392 14.69 -5.16 -31.63
CA GLU A 392 13.47 -5.91 -31.39
C GLU A 392 13.47 -6.53 -29.98
N PRO A 393 12.28 -6.79 -29.39
CA PRO A 393 12.19 -7.54 -28.15
C PRO A 393 12.83 -8.92 -28.34
N TRP A 394 13.49 -9.44 -27.33
CA TRP A 394 14.06 -10.76 -27.37
C TRP A 394 13.00 -11.79 -27.75
N PRO A 395 13.28 -12.69 -28.69
CA PRO A 395 12.33 -13.71 -29.10
C PRO A 395 11.80 -14.49 -27.89
N GLY A 396 10.48 -14.61 -27.78
CA GLY A 396 9.83 -15.33 -26.69
C GLY A 396 9.75 -14.60 -25.36
N VAL A 397 10.32 -13.40 -25.24
CA VAL A 397 10.05 -12.50 -24.11
C VAL A 397 8.88 -11.60 -24.50
N PRO A 398 7.68 -11.80 -23.92
CA PRO A 398 6.58 -10.90 -24.21
C PRO A 398 6.94 -9.53 -23.67
N VAL A 399 7.15 -8.58 -24.53
CA VAL A 399 7.19 -7.17 -24.17
C VAL A 399 5.82 -6.87 -23.60
N ARG A 400 5.74 -6.66 -22.29
CA ARG A 400 4.53 -6.12 -21.70
C ARG A 400 4.23 -4.86 -22.48
N GLY A 401 3.10 -4.83 -23.20
CA GLY A 401 2.70 -3.71 -24.04
C GLY A 401 2.47 -2.41 -23.25
N GLY A 402 3.51 -1.95 -22.60
CA GLY A 402 3.76 -0.56 -22.46
C GLY A 402 4.22 -0.10 -23.82
N THR A 403 3.27 0.17 -24.71
CA THR A 403 3.53 1.13 -25.77
C THR A 403 4.40 2.21 -25.12
N PRO A 404 5.65 2.46 -25.61
CA PRO A 404 6.34 3.67 -25.23
C PRO A 404 5.28 4.75 -25.43
N ARG A 405 4.95 5.51 -24.37
CA ARG A 405 4.05 6.64 -24.53
C ARG A 405 4.64 7.37 -25.73
N ARG A 406 3.94 7.31 -26.85
CA ARG A 406 4.27 8.14 -27.99
C ARG A 406 4.47 9.52 -27.42
N GLU A 407 5.65 10.06 -27.57
CA GLU A 407 5.83 11.49 -27.37
C GLU A 407 4.73 12.14 -28.19
N PRO A 408 4.01 13.13 -27.66
CA PRO A 408 3.13 13.90 -28.50
C PRO A 408 4.03 14.49 -29.58
N THR A 409 3.99 13.91 -30.76
CA THR A 409 4.53 14.51 -31.94
C THR A 409 3.76 15.81 -32.13
N SER A 410 4.40 16.91 -31.78
CA SER A 410 4.01 18.22 -32.23
C SER A 410 4.26 18.29 -33.73
N ALA A 411 3.34 17.75 -34.49
CA ALA A 411 3.22 18.01 -35.92
C ALA A 411 1.80 17.65 -36.31
N GLY A 412 1.00 18.70 -36.42
CA GLY A 412 -0.29 18.63 -37.07
C GLY A 412 -0.10 18.16 -38.53
N CYS A 413 -0.57 16.96 -38.82
CA CYS A 413 -0.86 16.59 -40.15
C CYS A 413 -2.37 16.57 -40.30
N ARG A 414 -2.90 17.68 -40.80
CA ARG A 414 -4.28 17.74 -41.31
C ARG A 414 -4.34 16.86 -42.55
N SER A 415 -5.10 15.80 -42.52
CA SER A 415 -5.49 15.07 -43.71
C SER A 415 -6.41 15.95 -44.52
N PRO A 416 -6.22 16.09 -45.85
CA PRO A 416 -7.18 16.75 -46.69
C PRO A 416 -8.42 15.83 -46.85
N ARG A 417 -9.58 16.45 -46.66
CA ARG A 417 -10.85 15.84 -47.07
C ARG A 417 -10.87 15.80 -48.60
N ALA A 418 -11.13 14.66 -49.19
CA ALA A 418 -11.80 14.49 -50.43
C ALA A 418 -13.02 13.60 -50.21
#